data_a698292b6fb473e5712484f42b7d83fa
#
_entry.id   a698292b6fb473e5712484f42b7d83fa
#
_cell.length_a   1.000
_cell.length_b   1.000
_cell.length_c   1.000
_cell.angle_alpha   90.00
_cell.angle_beta   90.00
_cell.angle_gamma   90.00
#
_symmetry.space_group_name_H-M   'P 1'
#
loop_
_entity.id
_entity.type
_entity.pdbx_description
1 polymer ?
#
loop_
_entity_poly.entity_id
_entity_poly.type
_entity_poly.pdbx_seq_one_letter_code
_entity_poly.pdbx_strand_id
1 'polypeptide(L)'
;CPDKSMIKLWEKYLLSVRKSGSSCGAVIEIRARGVPAGLGAPIYSKLDSDIASGLMSINAVKGVNIGAGMNSAQLSGEQNSDEISQKGKKLNFNSNNAGGILGGISSGQEIIASFAVKPTSSILTTRKTINKFGKNTTISVKGRHDPCVGIRAVPVGEAMINCVLLDHYLMNKAQCS
;
A
#
# COMPACT_ATOMS: atom_id res chain seq x y z
N CYS A 1 -8.17 12.62 -2.49
CA CYS A 1 -8.09 12.25 -3.91
C CYS A 1 -7.03 13.11 -4.59
N PRO A 2 -5.94 12.55 -5.12
CA PRO A 2 -4.88 13.33 -5.78
C PRO A 2 -5.36 13.96 -7.09
N ASP A 3 -6.29 13.33 -7.79
CA ASP A 3 -6.92 13.88 -9.00
C ASP A 3 -8.26 14.55 -8.65
N LYS A 4 -8.25 15.88 -8.69
CA LYS A 4 -9.44 16.68 -8.38
C LYS A 4 -10.59 16.46 -9.39
N SER A 5 -10.30 16.09 -10.64
CA SER A 5 -11.30 15.83 -11.66
C SER A 5 -12.15 14.59 -11.33
N MET A 6 -11.57 13.63 -10.63
CA MET A 6 -12.22 12.37 -10.25
C MET A 6 -13.10 12.45 -9.00
N ILE A 7 -13.05 13.55 -8.24
CA ILE A 7 -13.76 13.67 -6.95
C ILE A 7 -15.27 13.41 -7.13
N LYS A 8 -15.90 14.11 -8.09
CA LYS A 8 -17.36 13.97 -8.33
C LYS A 8 -17.74 12.55 -8.75
N LEU A 9 -16.89 11.89 -9.54
CA LEU A 9 -17.11 10.51 -9.97
C LEU A 9 -17.03 9.55 -8.79
N TRP A 10 -16.02 9.72 -7.94
CA TRP A 10 -15.84 8.90 -6.73
C TRP A 10 -16.96 9.12 -5.72
N GLU A 11 -17.38 10.34 -5.48
CA GLU A 11 -18.53 10.64 -4.62
C GLU A 11 -19.80 9.95 -5.13
N LYS A 12 -20.09 10.09 -6.42
CA LYS A 12 -21.24 9.42 -7.04
C LYS A 12 -21.18 7.90 -6.89
N TYR A 13 -20.00 7.31 -7.12
CA TYR A 13 -19.77 5.87 -6.96
C TYR A 13 -19.98 5.42 -5.51
N LEU A 14 -19.34 6.08 -4.54
CA LEU A 14 -19.46 5.76 -3.11
C LEU A 14 -20.89 5.91 -2.60
N LEU A 15 -21.62 6.93 -3.06
CA LEU A 15 -23.04 7.11 -2.77
C LEU A 15 -23.89 5.96 -3.35
N SER A 16 -23.60 5.48 -4.54
CA SER A 16 -24.29 4.33 -5.14
C SER A 16 -24.03 3.05 -4.35
N VAL A 17 -22.79 2.79 -3.96
CA VAL A 17 -22.40 1.64 -3.12
C VAL A 17 -23.12 1.70 -1.76
N ARG A 18 -23.16 2.87 -1.15
CA ARG A 18 -23.89 3.08 0.12
C ARG A 18 -25.39 2.83 -0.03
N LYS A 19 -26.02 3.34 -1.11
CA LYS A 19 -27.46 3.15 -1.37
C LYS A 19 -27.82 1.69 -1.60
N SER A 20 -26.93 0.90 -2.23
CA SER A 20 -27.14 -0.54 -2.41
C SER A 20 -26.91 -1.37 -1.14
N GLY A 21 -26.51 -0.73 -0.01
CA GLY A 21 -26.19 -1.44 1.22
C GLY A 21 -24.94 -2.31 1.14
N SER A 22 -24.07 -2.05 0.16
CA SER A 22 -22.82 -2.78 -0.09
C SER A 22 -21.60 -1.99 0.34
N SER A 23 -20.40 -2.51 0.02
CA SER A 23 -19.11 -1.88 0.24
C SER A 23 -18.18 -2.12 -0.94
N CYS A 24 -17.15 -1.30 -1.09
CA CYS A 24 -16.08 -1.48 -2.06
C CYS A 24 -14.71 -1.45 -1.40
N GLY A 25 -13.74 -2.08 -2.06
CA GLY A 25 -12.33 -2.02 -1.70
C GLY A 25 -11.65 -0.78 -2.26
N ALA A 26 -10.36 -0.66 -1.99
CA ALA A 26 -9.51 0.39 -2.53
C ALA A 26 -8.07 -0.11 -2.68
N VAL A 27 -7.34 0.53 -3.58
CA VAL A 27 -5.87 0.49 -3.61
C VAL A 27 -5.37 1.85 -3.15
N ILE A 28 -4.47 1.84 -2.18
CA ILE A 28 -3.81 3.02 -1.64
C ILE A 28 -2.35 2.98 -2.08
N GLU A 29 -1.86 4.05 -2.66
CA GLU A 29 -0.46 4.26 -2.96
C GLU A 29 0.12 5.28 -1.99
N ILE A 30 1.29 4.99 -1.44
CA ILE A 30 2.04 5.88 -0.55
C ILE A 30 3.39 6.14 -1.18
N ARG A 31 3.80 7.40 -1.12
CA ARG A 31 5.08 7.89 -1.62
C ARG A 31 5.84 8.58 -0.51
N ALA A 32 6.97 7.99 -0.09
CA ALA A 32 7.86 8.59 0.89
C ALA A 32 9.04 9.28 0.19
N ARG A 33 9.14 10.58 0.40
CA ARG A 33 10.18 11.44 -0.20
C ARG A 33 11.24 11.82 0.83
N GLY A 34 12.46 12.05 0.35
CA GLY A 34 13.55 12.47 1.21
C GLY A 34 14.13 11.36 2.08
N VAL A 35 13.85 10.12 1.75
CA VAL A 35 14.45 8.96 2.42
C VAL A 35 15.90 8.85 1.99
N PRO A 36 16.87 8.83 2.94
CA PRO A 36 18.27 8.69 2.60
C PRO A 36 18.55 7.32 1.98
N ALA A 37 19.58 7.25 1.13
CA ALA A 37 20.10 5.97 0.66
C ALA A 37 20.76 5.22 1.81
N GLY A 38 20.68 3.88 1.81
CA GLY A 38 21.39 3.02 2.75
C GLY A 38 20.52 2.49 3.90
N LEU A 39 19.21 2.76 3.95
CA LEU A 39 18.32 2.15 4.94
C LEU A 39 17.92 0.74 4.52
N GLY A 40 17.99 -0.19 5.45
CA GLY A 40 17.68 -1.60 5.23
C GLY A 40 18.92 -2.48 5.21
N ALA A 41 18.73 -3.76 4.95
CA ALA A 41 19.78 -4.75 4.89
C ALA A 41 19.54 -5.74 3.72
N PRO A 42 20.60 -6.43 3.23
CA PRO A 42 20.45 -7.24 2.01
C PRO A 42 19.79 -8.61 2.21
N ILE A 43 19.74 -9.14 3.45
CA ILE A 43 19.22 -10.49 3.73
C ILE A 43 18.11 -10.46 4.77
N TYR A 44 18.42 -10.10 6.00
CA TYR A 44 17.42 -9.92 7.08
C TYR A 44 17.12 -8.43 7.24
N SER A 45 15.92 -8.08 7.65
CA SER A 45 15.48 -6.68 7.75
C SER A 45 15.64 -5.91 6.42
N LYS A 46 15.26 -6.55 5.33
CA LYS A 46 15.13 -5.87 4.04
C LYS A 46 14.04 -4.82 4.14
N LEU A 47 14.33 -3.60 3.68
CA LEU A 47 13.39 -2.50 3.79
C LEU A 47 12.06 -2.78 3.07
N ASP A 48 12.09 -3.39 1.89
CA ASP A 48 10.91 -3.80 1.14
C ASP A 48 10.07 -4.85 1.89
N SER A 49 10.73 -5.82 2.53
CA SER A 49 10.07 -6.86 3.34
C SER A 49 9.39 -6.25 4.57
N ASP A 50 10.05 -5.36 5.28
CA ASP A 50 9.53 -4.78 6.51
C ASP A 50 8.40 -3.78 6.21
N ILE A 51 8.49 -3.01 5.11
CA ILE A 51 7.37 -2.20 4.61
C ILE A 51 6.19 -3.09 4.23
N ALA A 52 6.43 -4.19 3.49
CA ALA A 52 5.37 -5.09 3.10
C ALA A 52 4.70 -5.76 4.31
N SER A 53 5.49 -6.19 5.30
CA SER A 53 5.02 -6.76 6.57
C SER A 53 4.19 -5.75 7.36
N GLY A 54 4.70 -4.52 7.52
CA GLY A 54 4.01 -3.45 8.21
C GLY A 54 2.66 -3.13 7.55
N LEU A 55 2.64 -2.92 6.25
CA LEU A 55 1.40 -2.63 5.51
C LEU A 55 0.42 -3.81 5.54
N MET A 56 0.92 -5.06 5.44
CA MET A 56 0.08 -6.26 5.52
C MET A 56 -0.53 -6.46 6.91
N SER A 57 0.09 -5.94 7.97
CA SER A 57 -0.45 -6.01 9.34
C SER A 57 -1.68 -5.13 9.55
N ILE A 58 -1.91 -4.14 8.67
CA ILE A 58 -3.09 -3.27 8.74
C ILE A 58 -4.35 -4.09 8.46
N ASN A 59 -5.35 -3.96 9.31
CA ASN A 59 -6.62 -4.67 9.15
C ASN A 59 -7.24 -4.42 7.76
N ALA A 60 -7.78 -5.49 7.16
CA ALA A 60 -8.40 -5.53 5.84
C ALA A 60 -7.44 -5.41 4.64
N VAL A 61 -6.15 -5.24 4.84
CA VAL A 61 -5.15 -5.33 3.74
C VAL A 61 -5.03 -6.78 3.28
N LYS A 62 -4.94 -6.98 1.95
CA LYS A 62 -4.89 -8.29 1.29
C LYS A 62 -3.81 -8.41 0.22
N GLY A 63 -3.08 -7.37 -0.04
CA GLY A 63 -1.97 -7.36 -0.97
C GLY A 63 -1.15 -6.11 -0.79
N VAL A 64 0.16 -6.22 -1.00
CA VAL A 64 1.13 -5.13 -0.97
C VAL A 64 2.01 -5.23 -2.21
N ASN A 65 2.32 -4.10 -2.81
CA ASN A 65 3.31 -3.98 -3.87
C ASN A 65 4.35 -2.92 -3.50
N ILE A 66 5.58 -3.14 -3.92
CA ILE A 66 6.68 -2.18 -3.87
C ILE A 66 7.05 -1.82 -5.31
N GLY A 67 7.12 -0.52 -5.62
CA GLY A 67 7.39 -0.04 -6.97
C GLY A 67 6.36 -0.55 -7.98
N ALA A 68 6.82 -1.11 -9.09
CA ALA A 68 5.97 -1.70 -10.13
C ALA A 68 5.19 -2.94 -9.65
N GLY A 69 5.60 -3.55 -8.52
CA GLY A 69 4.90 -4.67 -7.89
C GLY A 69 4.66 -5.83 -8.85
N MET A 70 3.42 -6.33 -8.92
CA MET A 70 3.05 -7.45 -9.78
C MET A 70 3.25 -7.17 -11.28
N ASN A 71 3.25 -5.90 -11.71
CA ASN A 71 3.50 -5.54 -13.10
C ASN A 71 4.93 -5.84 -13.54
N SER A 72 5.89 -5.92 -12.61
CA SER A 72 7.28 -6.28 -12.92
C SER A 72 7.39 -7.62 -13.63
N ALA A 73 6.48 -8.56 -13.37
CA ALA A 73 6.46 -9.88 -14.03
C ALA A 73 6.11 -9.81 -15.52
N GLN A 74 5.60 -8.68 -16.00
CA GLN A 74 5.22 -8.47 -17.41
C GLN A 74 6.27 -7.66 -18.18
N LEU A 75 7.27 -7.11 -17.49
CA LEU A 75 8.31 -6.27 -18.09
C LEU A 75 9.50 -7.13 -18.51
N SER A 76 10.17 -6.73 -19.59
CA SER A 76 11.50 -7.25 -19.91
C SER A 76 12.55 -6.70 -18.94
N GLY A 77 13.75 -7.30 -18.89
CA GLY A 77 14.83 -6.83 -18.03
C GLY A 77 15.19 -5.37 -18.28
N GLU A 78 15.23 -4.96 -19.54
CA GLU A 78 15.52 -3.58 -19.97
C GLU A 78 14.42 -2.62 -19.54
N GLN A 79 13.15 -3.02 -19.66
CA GLN A 79 12.00 -2.20 -19.24
C GLN A 79 11.92 -2.04 -17.75
N ASN A 80 12.29 -3.07 -16.98
CA ASN A 80 12.26 -3.04 -15.51
C ASN A 80 13.51 -2.38 -14.91
N SER A 81 14.58 -2.21 -15.69
CA SER A 81 15.82 -1.60 -15.21
C SER A 81 15.64 -0.11 -14.92
N ASP A 82 15.98 0.31 -13.71
CA ASP A 82 16.00 1.72 -13.33
C ASP A 82 17.37 2.32 -13.64
N GLU A 83 17.50 2.85 -14.85
CA GLU A 83 18.74 3.46 -15.32
C GLU A 83 19.09 4.72 -14.52
N ILE A 84 20.37 4.84 -14.22
CA ILE A 84 20.93 5.98 -13.49
C ILE A 84 21.81 6.79 -14.43
N SER A 85 21.61 8.08 -14.48
CA SER A 85 22.41 9.02 -15.25
C SER A 85 22.94 10.13 -14.36
N GLN A 86 24.04 10.78 -14.75
CA GLN A 86 24.57 11.93 -14.07
C GLN A 86 24.26 13.21 -14.84
N LYS A 87 23.62 14.17 -14.20
CA LYS A 87 23.40 15.51 -14.75
C LYS A 87 24.09 16.56 -13.87
N GLY A 88 25.27 16.99 -14.29
CA GLY A 88 26.15 17.83 -13.47
C GLY A 88 26.66 17.06 -12.25
N LYS A 89 26.44 17.58 -11.04
CA LYS A 89 26.79 16.89 -9.78
C LYS A 89 25.64 16.05 -9.20
N LYS A 90 24.47 16.00 -9.85
CA LYS A 90 23.30 15.29 -9.34
C LYS A 90 23.11 13.97 -10.08
N LEU A 91 22.82 12.93 -9.33
CA LEU A 91 22.30 11.67 -9.86
C LEU A 91 20.85 11.90 -10.33
N ASN A 92 20.53 11.37 -11.50
CA ASN A 92 19.21 11.36 -12.06
C ASN A 92 18.81 9.91 -12.33
N PHE A 93 17.65 9.53 -11.81
CA PHE A 93 17.05 8.23 -12.08
C PHE A 93 16.00 8.43 -13.17
N ASN A 94 16.07 7.60 -14.23
CA ASN A 94 15.20 7.72 -15.39
C ASN A 94 13.83 7.07 -15.14
N SER A 95 13.78 6.11 -14.21
CA SER A 95 12.57 5.40 -13.79
C SER A 95 12.65 5.03 -12.30
N ASN A 96 11.60 4.44 -11.75
CA ASN A 96 11.56 3.96 -10.36
C ASN A 96 10.69 2.69 -10.25
N ASN A 97 10.97 1.70 -11.10
CA ASN A 97 10.25 0.43 -11.10
C ASN A 97 10.48 -0.36 -9.81
N ALA A 98 11.69 -0.25 -9.25
CA ALA A 98 12.03 -0.87 -7.96
C ALA A 98 11.39 -0.18 -6.75
N GLY A 99 10.74 0.99 -6.94
CA GLY A 99 10.09 1.71 -5.86
C GLY A 99 11.02 2.27 -4.81
N GLY A 100 12.24 2.68 -5.21
CA GLY A 100 13.22 3.30 -4.32
C GLY A 100 14.03 2.32 -3.46
N ILE A 101 13.87 1.00 -3.68
CA ILE A 101 14.54 -0.04 -2.88
C ILE A 101 15.19 -1.05 -3.82
N LEU A 102 16.50 -1.22 -3.69
CA LEU A 102 17.31 -2.15 -4.48
C LEU A 102 18.04 -3.11 -3.52
N GLY A 103 17.86 -4.41 -3.72
CA GLY A 103 18.48 -5.41 -2.87
C GLY A 103 18.08 -5.33 -1.38
N GLY A 104 16.91 -4.75 -1.08
CA GLY A 104 16.43 -4.55 0.29
C GLY A 104 16.93 -3.26 0.95
N ILE A 105 17.60 -2.38 0.21
CA ILE A 105 18.24 -1.17 0.72
C ILE A 105 17.71 0.04 -0.06
N SER A 106 17.40 1.15 0.63
CA SER A 106 16.92 2.37 -0.01
C SER A 106 17.98 2.98 -0.93
N SER A 107 17.58 3.37 -2.13
CA SER A 107 18.45 3.97 -3.16
C SER A 107 18.57 5.49 -3.07
N GLY A 108 17.79 6.14 -2.21
CA GLY A 108 17.66 7.60 -2.17
C GLY A 108 16.58 8.14 -3.11
N GLN A 109 15.95 7.29 -3.92
CA GLN A 109 14.75 7.62 -4.68
C GLN A 109 13.53 7.69 -3.76
N GLU A 110 12.43 8.23 -4.31
CA GLU A 110 11.12 8.15 -3.65
C GLU A 110 10.75 6.68 -3.42
N ILE A 111 10.39 6.31 -2.19
CA ILE A 111 9.85 4.98 -1.91
C ILE A 111 8.39 4.97 -2.31
N ILE A 112 8.03 4.00 -3.15
CA ILE A 112 6.67 3.80 -3.65
C ILE A 112 6.17 2.44 -3.17
N ALA A 113 5.13 2.46 -2.36
CA ALA A 113 4.44 1.25 -1.91
C ALA A 113 2.94 1.39 -2.12
N SER A 114 2.26 0.32 -2.50
CA SER A 114 0.81 0.31 -2.57
C SER A 114 0.23 -0.91 -1.89
N PHE A 115 -0.98 -0.78 -1.37
CA PHE A 115 -1.67 -1.89 -0.73
C PHE A 115 -3.16 -1.91 -1.04
N ALA A 116 -3.69 -3.12 -1.16
CA ALA A 116 -5.10 -3.37 -1.46
C ALA A 116 -5.89 -3.61 -0.17
N VAL A 117 -6.94 -2.84 0.03
CA VAL A 117 -7.88 -2.99 1.14
C VAL A 117 -9.14 -3.66 0.64
N LYS A 118 -9.52 -4.79 1.24
CA LYS A 118 -10.75 -5.50 0.87
C LYS A 118 -12.00 -4.70 1.24
N PRO A 119 -13.14 -4.91 0.54
CA PRO A 119 -14.42 -4.37 0.96
C PRO A 119 -14.78 -4.82 2.38
N THR A 120 -15.46 -3.96 3.14
CA THR A 120 -16.01 -4.32 4.45
C THR A 120 -17.03 -5.45 4.30
N SER A 121 -16.88 -6.50 5.11
CA SER A 121 -17.83 -7.63 5.10
C SER A 121 -19.13 -7.34 5.86
N SER A 122 -19.14 -6.32 6.72
CA SER A 122 -20.31 -5.86 7.46
C SER A 122 -21.21 -5.01 6.56
N ILE A 123 -22.05 -5.65 5.77
CA ILE A 123 -22.96 -4.99 4.81
C ILE A 123 -24.42 -5.25 5.16
N LEU A 124 -25.32 -4.36 4.67
CA LEU A 124 -26.76 -4.49 4.90
C LEU A 124 -27.38 -5.60 4.04
N THR A 125 -26.71 -5.98 2.94
CA THR A 125 -27.17 -7.04 2.05
C THR A 125 -27.10 -8.38 2.75
N THR A 126 -28.18 -9.15 2.71
CA THR A 126 -28.27 -10.50 3.29
C THR A 126 -27.27 -11.45 2.67
N ARG A 127 -26.52 -12.18 3.51
CA ARG A 127 -25.50 -13.15 3.11
C ARG A 127 -25.79 -14.52 3.70
N LYS A 128 -25.45 -15.58 2.96
CA LYS A 128 -25.55 -16.97 3.43
C LYS A 128 -24.42 -17.25 4.43
N THR A 129 -24.72 -17.96 5.50
CA THR A 129 -23.77 -18.38 6.53
C THR A 129 -24.28 -19.65 7.22
N ILE A 130 -23.59 -20.07 8.25
CA ILE A 130 -24.02 -21.13 9.16
C ILE A 130 -24.21 -20.58 10.57
N ASN A 131 -25.14 -21.16 11.32
CA ASN A 131 -25.32 -20.85 12.73
C ASN A 131 -24.34 -21.66 13.62
N LYS A 132 -24.35 -21.40 14.92
CA LYS A 132 -23.48 -22.09 15.91
C LYS A 132 -23.65 -23.63 15.96
N PHE A 133 -24.71 -24.16 15.36
CA PHE A 133 -24.98 -25.60 15.26
C PHE A 133 -24.60 -26.18 13.90
N GLY A 134 -23.92 -25.42 13.02
CA GLY A 134 -23.51 -25.87 11.69
C GLY A 134 -24.64 -25.86 10.64
N LYS A 135 -25.84 -25.33 10.96
CA LYS A 135 -26.96 -25.29 10.02
C LYS A 135 -26.93 -24.02 9.16
N ASN A 136 -27.28 -24.17 7.88
CA ASN A 136 -27.37 -23.07 6.94
C ASN A 136 -28.37 -22.01 7.42
N THR A 137 -27.96 -20.76 7.36
CA THR A 137 -28.79 -19.61 7.73
C THR A 137 -28.37 -18.38 6.90
N THR A 138 -28.98 -17.24 7.19
CA THR A 138 -28.61 -15.97 6.58
C THR A 138 -28.32 -14.94 7.66
N ILE A 139 -27.46 -13.97 7.34
CA ILE A 139 -27.12 -12.84 8.19
C ILE A 139 -27.19 -11.54 7.39
N SER A 140 -27.66 -10.49 8.01
CA SER A 140 -27.45 -9.11 7.56
C SER A 140 -27.00 -8.30 8.75
N VAL A 141 -26.01 -7.45 8.56
CA VAL A 141 -25.45 -6.63 9.64
C VAL A 141 -26.14 -5.28 9.61
N LYS A 142 -26.88 -4.97 10.69
CA LYS A 142 -27.54 -3.67 10.87
C LYS A 142 -26.55 -2.67 11.50
N GLY A 143 -26.60 -1.42 11.07
CA GLY A 143 -25.78 -0.35 11.64
C GLY A 143 -25.23 0.58 10.56
N ARG A 144 -24.44 1.57 11.01
CA ARG A 144 -23.71 2.48 10.13
C ARG A 144 -22.38 1.84 9.73
N HIS A 145 -22.19 1.64 8.44
CA HIS A 145 -20.93 1.15 7.89
C HIS A 145 -20.40 2.11 6.83
N ASP A 146 -19.08 2.26 6.78
CA ASP A 146 -18.44 3.03 5.72
C ASP A 146 -18.52 2.23 4.41
N PRO A 147 -18.92 2.84 3.30
CA PRO A 147 -18.98 2.17 2.00
C PRO A 147 -17.58 1.79 1.50
N CYS A 148 -16.52 2.49 1.96
CA CYS A 148 -15.14 2.21 1.63
C CYS A 148 -14.23 2.59 2.81
N VAL A 149 -13.53 1.61 3.37
CA VAL A 149 -12.55 1.86 4.45
C VAL A 149 -11.22 2.39 3.93
N GLY A 150 -10.98 2.33 2.62
CA GLY A 150 -9.75 2.81 1.99
C GLY A 150 -9.45 4.27 2.27
N ILE A 151 -10.48 5.13 2.36
CA ILE A 151 -10.30 6.56 2.69
C ILE A 151 -9.61 6.73 4.05
N ARG A 152 -9.99 5.92 5.03
CA ARG A 152 -9.39 5.93 6.38
C ARG A 152 -8.06 5.19 6.43
N ALA A 153 -7.81 4.29 5.50
CA ALA A 153 -6.56 3.54 5.42
C ALA A 153 -5.38 4.40 4.96
N VAL A 154 -5.62 5.54 4.30
CA VAL A 154 -4.54 6.44 3.85
C VAL A 154 -3.66 6.90 5.02
N PRO A 155 -4.15 7.62 6.03
CA PRO A 155 -3.31 8.07 7.15
C PRO A 155 -2.74 6.90 7.98
N VAL A 156 -3.43 5.76 8.02
CA VAL A 156 -2.91 4.56 8.71
C VAL A 156 -1.71 3.99 7.98
N GLY A 157 -1.77 3.90 6.65
CA GLY A 157 -0.66 3.44 5.83
C GLY A 157 0.53 4.40 5.87
N GLU A 158 0.29 5.72 5.83
CA GLU A 158 1.33 6.75 5.99
C GLU A 158 2.04 6.61 7.35
N ALA A 159 1.29 6.46 8.43
CA ALA A 159 1.84 6.25 9.77
C ALA A 159 2.67 4.96 9.85
N MET A 160 2.18 3.86 9.25
CA MET A 160 2.90 2.59 9.25
C MET A 160 4.24 2.67 8.50
N ILE A 161 4.26 3.26 7.32
CA ILE A 161 5.52 3.43 6.56
C ILE A 161 6.48 4.32 7.35
N ASN A 162 6.01 5.40 7.97
CA ASN A 162 6.86 6.26 8.80
C ASN A 162 7.47 5.50 9.99
N CYS A 163 6.72 4.62 10.65
CA CYS A 163 7.26 3.78 11.73
C CYS A 163 8.37 2.85 11.22
N VAL A 164 8.13 2.16 10.10
CA VAL A 164 9.14 1.26 9.51
C VAL A 164 10.39 2.04 9.08
N LEU A 165 10.22 3.18 8.40
CA LEU A 165 11.35 4.01 7.98
C LEU A 165 12.15 4.57 9.16
N LEU A 166 11.48 4.97 10.24
CA LEU A 166 12.14 5.43 11.45
C LEU A 166 12.97 4.32 12.11
N ASP A 167 12.44 3.12 12.18
CA ASP A 167 13.12 1.95 12.71
C ASP A 167 14.43 1.67 11.94
N HIS A 168 14.33 1.61 10.60
CA HIS A 168 15.49 1.43 9.74
C HIS A 168 16.49 2.60 9.83
N TYR A 169 16.01 3.81 9.98
CA TYR A 169 16.87 4.98 10.19
C TYR A 169 17.65 4.89 11.50
N LEU A 170 17.00 4.48 12.59
CA LEU A 170 17.67 4.30 13.89
C LEU A 170 18.66 3.14 13.86
N MET A 171 18.31 2.02 13.21
CA MET A 171 19.25 0.91 13.00
C MET A 171 20.48 1.33 12.17
N ASN A 172 20.27 2.07 11.09
CA ASN A 172 21.36 2.59 10.27
C ASN A 172 22.28 3.50 11.09
N LYS A 173 21.72 4.41 11.88
CA LYS A 173 22.52 5.25 12.79
C LYS A 173 23.32 4.46 13.80
N ALA A 174 22.76 3.39 14.34
CA ALA A 174 23.47 2.56 15.33
C ALA A 174 24.62 1.75 14.70
N GLN A 175 24.53 1.42 13.41
CA GLN A 175 25.52 0.58 12.72
C GLN A 175 26.56 1.37 11.94
N CYS A 176 26.22 2.56 11.45
CA CYS A 176 27.03 3.32 10.48
C CYS A 176 27.50 4.69 10.99
N SER A 177 27.25 5.05 12.26
CA SER A 177 27.66 6.34 12.87
C SER A 177 28.98 6.25 13.61
#